data_b7aa17d885ee98b284510477ebe99d52
#
_entry.id   b7aa17d885ee98b284510477ebe99d52
#
_cell.length_a   1.000
_cell.length_b   1.000
_cell.length_c   1.000
_cell.angle_alpha   90.00
_cell.angle_beta   90.00
_cell.angle_gamma   90.00
#
_symmetry.space_group_name_H-M   'P 1'
#
loop_
_entity.id
_entity.type
_entity.pdbx_description
1 polymer ?
#
loop_
_entity_poly.entity_id
_entity_poly.type
_entity_poly.pdbx_seq_one_letter_code
_entity_poly.pdbx_strand_id
1 'polypeptide(L)'
;MNFGRVTHGREHAGFWRHRLKSVPLAPYRIFADSIQEDRMIETVATDRGPKAIGPYSQAVRANGFVFLSGQIALDPKMQKVIEGGISVQTERVLENLKGIVEAAGSSMQRVVKTTVFLADMNDFAAMNEVYSRFFVTHPPARSTVEVSRLPRDVRVEIDLIALL
;
A
#
# COMPACT_ATOMS: atom_id res chain seq x y z
N MET A 1 51.11 22.08 60.15
CA MET A 1 52.50 21.71 59.74
C MET A 1 52.38 21.20 58.27
N ASN A 2 52.96 21.98 57.53
CA ASN A 2 53.75 21.81 56.29
C ASN A 2 53.03 21.46 55.00
N PHE A 3 53.10 22.46 54.25
CA PHE A 3 53.01 22.68 52.83
C PHE A 3 53.72 21.63 51.95
N GLY A 4 53.13 21.25 50.86
CA GLY A 4 53.72 20.58 49.73
C GLY A 4 53.08 21.03 48.43
N ARG A 5 53.61 22.13 47.90
CA ARG A 5 53.29 22.67 46.56
C ARG A 5 54.12 21.87 45.56
N VAL A 6 53.52 21.28 44.52
CA VAL A 6 54.24 20.83 43.36
C VAL A 6 53.62 21.43 42.06
N THR A 7 54.50 21.97 41.32
CA THR A 7 54.38 22.84 40.16
C THR A 7 54.16 22.09 38.85
N HIS A 8 53.40 22.72 37.98
CA HIS A 8 53.49 22.80 36.51
C HIS A 8 54.12 21.65 35.73
N GLY A 9 53.36 21.07 34.89
CA GLY A 9 53.77 20.44 33.65
C GLY A 9 52.81 20.87 32.50
N ARG A 10 53.29 21.85 31.74
CA ARG A 10 52.69 22.23 30.46
C ARG A 10 53.06 21.19 29.40
N GLU A 11 52.27 21.23 28.33
CA GLU A 11 52.56 20.78 26.98
C GLU A 11 52.19 19.35 26.66
N HIS A 12 51.10 19.20 25.94
CA HIS A 12 51.08 18.68 24.57
C HIS A 12 49.73 18.97 23.92
N ALA A 13 49.59 20.24 23.47
CA ALA A 13 48.66 20.58 22.41
C ALA A 13 49.34 20.23 21.10
N GLY A 14 49.02 19.09 20.55
CA GLY A 14 49.66 18.62 19.34
C GLY A 14 48.77 17.72 18.52
N PHE A 15 48.24 18.27 17.42
CA PHE A 15 48.08 17.53 16.19
C PHE A 15 46.83 16.65 16.04
N TRP A 16 45.66 17.27 15.79
CA TRP A 16 44.69 16.72 14.84
C TRP A 16 44.06 17.87 14.02
N ARG A 17 44.89 18.52 13.20
CA ARG A 17 44.37 19.28 12.05
C ARG A 17 44.18 18.27 10.92
N HIS A 18 43.07 17.52 10.93
CA HIS A 18 42.62 16.90 9.70
C HIS A 18 42.12 18.03 8.78
N ARG A 19 42.94 18.29 7.79
CA ARG A 19 42.63 19.10 6.61
C ARG A 19 41.41 18.46 5.96
N LEU A 20 40.23 18.97 6.24
CA LEU A 20 39.03 18.70 5.44
C LEU A 20 39.36 19.21 4.03
N LYS A 21 39.78 18.30 3.15
CA LYS A 21 39.78 18.56 1.73
C LYS A 21 38.34 18.89 1.38
N SER A 22 38.11 20.12 0.98
CA SER A 22 36.85 20.54 0.38
C SER A 22 36.61 19.64 -0.83
N VAL A 23 35.73 18.67 -0.68
CA VAL A 23 35.18 17.95 -1.84
C VAL A 23 34.39 19.00 -2.60
N PRO A 24 34.76 19.29 -3.86
CA PRO A 24 33.95 20.20 -4.67
C PRO A 24 32.57 19.55 -4.77
N LEU A 25 31.55 20.23 -4.22
CA LEU A 25 30.15 19.91 -4.52
C LEU A 25 30.04 20.06 -6.04
N ALA A 26 30.03 18.92 -6.74
CA ALA A 26 29.59 18.90 -8.12
C ALA A 26 28.25 19.64 -8.16
N PRO A 27 28.04 20.56 -9.11
CA PRO A 27 26.77 21.25 -9.20
C PRO A 27 25.69 20.16 -9.36
N TYR A 28 24.87 20.01 -8.32
CA TYR A 28 23.64 19.26 -8.44
C TYR A 28 22.84 19.99 -9.50
N ARG A 29 23.00 19.57 -10.75
CA ARG A 29 22.08 19.93 -11.80
C ARG A 29 20.76 19.33 -11.36
N ILE A 30 20.00 20.14 -10.65
CA ILE A 30 18.59 19.90 -10.46
C ILE A 30 18.04 19.80 -11.88
N PHE A 31 17.73 18.62 -12.34
CA PHE A 31 16.82 18.41 -13.46
C PHE A 31 15.46 18.89 -12.99
N ALA A 32 15.31 20.22 -12.89
CA ALA A 32 14.08 20.87 -12.49
C ALA A 32 13.08 20.96 -13.66
N ASP A 33 13.45 20.48 -14.84
CA ASP A 33 12.64 20.70 -16.05
C ASP A 33 11.84 19.48 -16.54
N SER A 34 11.73 18.40 -15.75
CA SER A 34 10.90 17.25 -16.13
C SER A 34 9.95 16.75 -15.04
N ILE A 35 9.74 17.48 -13.94
CA ILE A 35 8.85 17.08 -12.84
C ILE A 35 7.67 18.04 -12.75
N GLN A 36 7.16 18.50 -13.86
CA GLN A 36 5.89 19.22 -13.92
C GLN A 36 4.91 18.48 -14.86
N GLU A 37 5.02 17.18 -14.94
CA GLU A 37 3.88 16.35 -15.31
C GLU A 37 3.00 16.22 -14.07
N ASP A 38 2.02 17.07 -14.10
CA ASP A 38 0.77 17.10 -13.39
C ASP A 38 0.55 15.89 -12.48
N ARG A 39 0.75 16.09 -11.19
CA ARG A 39 0.34 15.15 -10.13
C ARG A 39 -1.18 15.07 -10.07
N MET A 40 -1.82 14.82 -11.21
CA MET A 40 -3.26 14.73 -11.26
C MET A 40 -3.72 13.44 -10.60
N ILE A 41 -4.62 13.60 -9.66
CA ILE A 41 -5.43 12.52 -9.13
C ILE A 41 -6.47 12.18 -10.21
N GLU A 42 -6.40 10.98 -10.76
CA GLU A 42 -7.32 10.50 -11.78
C GLU A 42 -8.25 9.44 -11.19
N THR A 43 -9.55 9.69 -11.26
CA THR A 43 -10.54 8.72 -10.80
C THR A 43 -10.79 7.66 -11.88
N VAL A 44 -10.98 6.42 -11.45
CA VAL A 44 -11.31 5.28 -12.33
C VAL A 44 -12.72 4.80 -12.04
N ALA A 45 -13.51 4.61 -13.10
CA ALA A 45 -14.83 4.00 -13.04
C ALA A 45 -14.96 2.95 -14.15
N THR A 46 -15.53 1.79 -13.85
CA THR A 46 -15.70 0.69 -14.79
C THR A 46 -16.92 -0.17 -14.43
N ASP A 47 -17.55 -0.76 -15.44
CA ASP A 47 -18.61 -1.77 -15.24
C ASP A 47 -18.04 -3.19 -14.99
N ARG A 48 -16.71 -3.36 -14.96
CA ARG A 48 -16.05 -4.64 -14.63
C ARG A 48 -16.02 -4.92 -13.14
N GLY A 49 -16.42 -3.94 -12.31
CA GLY A 49 -16.60 -4.06 -10.87
C GLY A 49 -17.91 -3.41 -10.44
N PRO A 50 -18.35 -3.64 -9.19
CA PRO A 50 -19.53 -2.99 -8.64
C PRO A 50 -19.41 -1.47 -8.70
N LYS A 51 -20.53 -0.79 -9.01
CA LYS A 51 -20.59 0.68 -9.00
C LYS A 51 -20.36 1.22 -7.60
N ALA A 52 -19.71 2.35 -7.49
CA ALA A 52 -19.58 3.06 -6.23
C ALA A 52 -20.97 3.48 -5.72
N ILE A 53 -21.26 3.16 -4.47
CA ILE A 53 -22.52 3.49 -3.80
C ILE A 53 -22.19 4.56 -2.76
N GLY A 54 -22.03 5.81 -3.19
CA GLY A 54 -21.70 6.92 -2.30
C GLY A 54 -20.63 7.84 -2.87
N PRO A 55 -20.15 8.80 -2.08
CA PRO A 55 -19.19 9.82 -2.53
C PRO A 55 -17.74 9.30 -2.50
N TYR A 56 -17.46 8.23 -3.25
CA TYR A 56 -16.11 7.67 -3.42
C TYR A 56 -15.92 7.13 -4.84
N SER A 57 -14.67 6.95 -5.25
CA SER A 57 -14.30 6.35 -6.55
C SER A 57 -14.00 4.86 -6.38
N GLN A 58 -14.27 4.04 -7.39
CA GLN A 58 -13.87 2.63 -7.41
C GLN A 58 -12.34 2.49 -7.27
N ALA A 59 -11.60 3.38 -7.94
CA ALA A 59 -10.16 3.49 -7.80
C ALA A 59 -9.68 4.91 -8.13
N VAL A 60 -8.46 5.22 -7.70
CA VAL A 60 -7.77 6.48 -7.95
C VAL A 60 -6.34 6.18 -8.39
N ARG A 61 -5.90 6.77 -9.50
CA ARG A 61 -4.50 6.77 -9.94
C ARG A 61 -3.79 8.00 -9.37
N ALA A 62 -2.62 7.81 -8.81
CA ALA A 62 -1.77 8.90 -8.32
C ALA A 62 -0.31 8.43 -8.24
N ASN A 63 0.62 9.24 -8.73
CA ASN A 63 2.08 9.04 -8.60
C ASN A 63 2.58 7.64 -8.97
N GLY A 64 2.08 7.06 -10.08
CA GLY A 64 2.49 5.73 -10.54
C GLY A 64 1.87 4.56 -9.77
N PHE A 65 0.91 4.84 -8.89
CA PHE A 65 0.11 3.84 -8.20
C PHE A 65 -1.37 3.95 -8.55
N VAL A 66 -2.07 2.86 -8.36
CA VAL A 66 -3.53 2.83 -8.29
C VAL A 66 -3.97 2.33 -6.92
N PHE A 67 -4.90 3.05 -6.32
CA PHE A 67 -5.52 2.79 -5.03
C PHE A 67 -6.96 2.37 -5.28
N LEU A 68 -7.32 1.15 -4.92
CA LEU A 68 -8.68 0.65 -5.05
C LEU A 68 -9.42 0.73 -3.71
N SER A 69 -10.64 1.21 -3.78
CA SER A 69 -11.56 1.16 -2.65
C SER A 69 -11.90 -0.28 -2.28
N GLY A 70 -12.22 -0.51 -1.00
CA GLY A 70 -12.66 -1.80 -0.50
C GLY A 70 -13.80 -2.38 -1.35
N GLN A 71 -13.65 -3.63 -1.74
CA GLN A 71 -14.65 -4.38 -2.49
C GLN A 71 -15.26 -5.44 -1.59
N ILE A 72 -16.58 -5.54 -1.65
CA ILE A 72 -17.36 -6.61 -1.03
C ILE A 72 -17.91 -7.55 -2.10
N ALA A 73 -18.51 -8.65 -1.70
CA ALA A 73 -18.98 -9.70 -2.60
C ALA A 73 -20.26 -9.31 -3.37
N LEU A 74 -20.22 -8.21 -4.13
CA LEU A 74 -21.31 -7.77 -5.01
C LEU A 74 -21.15 -8.33 -6.41
N ASP A 75 -22.24 -8.80 -7.01
CA ASP A 75 -22.31 -9.02 -8.44
C ASP A 75 -22.30 -7.67 -9.18
N PRO A 76 -21.36 -7.41 -10.10
CA PRO A 76 -21.24 -6.10 -10.75
C PRO A 76 -22.40 -5.75 -11.67
N LYS A 77 -23.19 -6.72 -12.17
CA LYS A 77 -24.37 -6.49 -13.01
C LYS A 77 -25.62 -6.26 -12.17
N MET A 78 -25.84 -7.14 -11.18
CA MET A 78 -27.05 -7.08 -10.35
C MET A 78 -26.93 -6.09 -9.19
N GLN A 79 -25.73 -5.67 -8.81
CA GLN A 79 -25.44 -4.79 -7.67
C GLN A 79 -25.99 -5.38 -6.35
N LYS A 80 -26.01 -6.70 -6.24
CA LYS A 80 -26.48 -7.45 -5.06
C LYS A 80 -25.37 -8.30 -4.49
N VAL A 81 -25.38 -8.50 -3.18
CA VAL A 81 -24.48 -9.46 -2.52
C VAL A 81 -24.80 -10.84 -3.08
N ILE A 82 -23.74 -11.57 -3.47
CA ILE A 82 -23.89 -12.97 -3.89
C ILE A 82 -24.12 -13.85 -2.67
N GLU A 83 -24.93 -14.87 -2.83
CA GLU A 83 -25.13 -15.89 -1.81
C GLU A 83 -23.91 -16.80 -1.75
N GLY A 84 -23.58 -17.31 -0.56
CA GLY A 84 -22.49 -18.25 -0.35
C GLY A 84 -21.63 -17.94 0.89
N GLY A 85 -20.78 -18.90 1.24
CA GLY A 85 -19.85 -18.79 2.34
C GLY A 85 -18.63 -17.96 1.98
N ILE A 86 -17.67 -17.90 2.92
CA ILE A 86 -16.46 -17.09 2.81
C ILE A 86 -15.67 -17.33 1.51
N SER A 87 -15.50 -18.57 1.07
CA SER A 87 -14.75 -18.90 -0.15
C SER A 87 -15.39 -18.27 -1.39
N VAL A 88 -16.72 -18.39 -1.52
CA VAL A 88 -17.48 -17.82 -2.64
C VAL A 88 -17.42 -16.29 -2.62
N GLN A 89 -17.59 -15.69 -1.44
CA GLN A 89 -17.52 -14.24 -1.30
C GLN A 89 -16.09 -13.71 -1.56
N THR A 90 -15.05 -14.41 -1.08
CA THR A 90 -13.66 -14.01 -1.34
C THR A 90 -13.33 -14.05 -2.83
N GLU A 91 -13.75 -15.10 -3.54
CA GLU A 91 -13.54 -15.20 -4.98
C GLU A 91 -14.20 -14.04 -5.73
N ARG A 92 -15.45 -13.71 -5.39
CA ARG A 92 -16.16 -12.57 -5.99
C ARG A 92 -15.45 -11.24 -5.72
N VAL A 93 -15.01 -11.01 -4.49
CA VAL A 93 -14.27 -9.80 -4.12
C VAL A 93 -12.99 -9.67 -4.96
N LEU A 94 -12.20 -10.74 -5.08
CA LEU A 94 -10.95 -10.73 -5.85
C LEU A 94 -11.19 -10.57 -7.35
N GLU A 95 -12.25 -11.14 -7.91
CA GLU A 95 -12.65 -10.89 -9.30
C GLU A 95 -13.11 -9.45 -9.54
N ASN A 96 -13.82 -8.84 -8.59
CA ASN A 96 -14.19 -7.44 -8.67
C ASN A 96 -12.93 -6.54 -8.66
N LEU A 97 -12.02 -6.77 -7.73
CA LEU A 97 -10.73 -6.06 -7.64
C LEU A 97 -9.92 -6.22 -8.94
N LYS A 98 -9.84 -7.43 -9.49
CA LYS A 98 -9.18 -7.71 -10.76
C LYS A 98 -9.79 -6.90 -11.90
N GLY A 99 -11.12 -6.87 -12.01
CA GLY A 99 -11.80 -6.09 -13.03
C GLY A 99 -11.47 -4.59 -12.95
N ILE A 100 -11.43 -4.04 -11.73
CA ILE A 100 -11.14 -2.61 -11.51
C ILE A 100 -9.65 -2.31 -11.74
N VAL A 101 -8.72 -3.11 -11.21
CA VAL A 101 -7.28 -2.87 -11.36
C VAL A 101 -6.83 -2.96 -12.82
N GLU A 102 -7.40 -3.88 -13.59
CA GLU A 102 -7.13 -3.98 -15.03
C GLU A 102 -7.74 -2.80 -15.81
N ALA A 103 -8.94 -2.33 -15.48
CA ALA A 103 -9.51 -1.12 -16.05
C ALA A 103 -8.70 0.13 -15.70
N ALA A 104 -8.02 0.11 -14.56
CA ALA A 104 -7.09 1.16 -14.16
C ALA A 104 -5.73 1.09 -14.88
N GLY A 105 -5.49 0.15 -15.79
CA GLY A 105 -4.23 0.01 -16.53
C GLY A 105 -3.13 -0.73 -15.78
N SER A 106 -3.48 -1.47 -14.72
CA SER A 106 -2.57 -2.31 -13.94
C SER A 106 -2.98 -3.79 -14.01
N SER A 107 -2.55 -4.61 -13.06
CA SER A 107 -2.91 -6.03 -13.00
C SER A 107 -2.74 -6.61 -11.59
N MET A 108 -3.29 -7.80 -11.35
CA MET A 108 -3.12 -8.51 -10.08
C MET A 108 -1.65 -8.81 -9.75
N GLN A 109 -0.79 -9.00 -10.77
CA GLN A 109 0.64 -9.27 -10.61
C GLN A 109 1.43 -8.03 -10.17
N ARG A 110 0.84 -6.85 -10.28
CA ARG A 110 1.44 -5.57 -9.90
C ARG A 110 0.93 -5.05 -8.56
N VAL A 111 0.09 -5.82 -7.87
CA VAL A 111 -0.42 -5.48 -6.53
C VAL A 111 0.73 -5.53 -5.53
N VAL A 112 0.91 -4.46 -4.76
CA VAL A 112 1.97 -4.33 -3.75
C VAL A 112 1.45 -4.44 -2.33
N LYS A 113 0.17 -4.12 -2.12
CA LYS A 113 -0.47 -4.15 -0.80
C LYS A 113 -1.92 -4.55 -0.91
N THR A 114 -2.40 -5.34 0.05
CA THR A 114 -3.82 -5.57 0.29
C THR A 114 -4.14 -5.42 1.78
N THR A 115 -5.39 -5.02 2.07
CA THR A 115 -5.96 -5.12 3.41
C THR A 115 -7.21 -6.00 3.32
N VAL A 116 -7.28 -7.02 4.17
CA VAL A 116 -8.41 -7.94 4.25
C VAL A 116 -9.14 -7.70 5.57
N PHE A 117 -10.41 -7.43 5.48
CA PHE A 117 -11.32 -7.27 6.61
C PHE A 117 -12.26 -8.47 6.65
N LEU A 118 -12.31 -9.17 7.77
CA LEU A 118 -13.17 -10.33 8.00
C LEU A 118 -14.24 -10.01 9.03
N ALA A 119 -15.44 -10.53 8.84
CA ALA A 119 -16.50 -10.49 9.85
C ALA A 119 -16.24 -11.52 10.97
N ASP A 120 -15.44 -12.55 10.72
CA ASP A 120 -15.08 -13.61 11.67
C ASP A 120 -13.69 -14.14 11.31
N MET A 121 -12.73 -14.09 12.23
CA MET A 121 -11.38 -14.59 12.00
C MET A 121 -11.33 -16.12 11.82
N ASN A 122 -12.34 -16.86 12.22
CA ASN A 122 -12.46 -18.29 11.93
C ASN A 122 -12.55 -18.58 10.41
N ASP A 123 -12.92 -17.58 9.60
CA ASP A 123 -12.95 -17.66 8.15
C ASP A 123 -11.57 -17.51 7.49
N PHE A 124 -10.53 -17.18 8.26
CA PHE A 124 -9.20 -16.86 7.72
C PHE A 124 -8.63 -17.98 6.83
N ALA A 125 -8.71 -19.23 7.25
CA ALA A 125 -8.13 -20.35 6.49
C ALA A 125 -8.79 -20.53 5.12
N ALA A 126 -10.12 -20.51 5.08
CA ALA A 126 -10.91 -20.67 3.86
C ALA A 126 -10.77 -19.45 2.92
N MET A 127 -10.75 -18.23 3.46
CA MET A 127 -10.42 -17.03 2.72
C MET A 127 -9.03 -17.13 2.10
N ASN A 128 -8.03 -17.52 2.90
CA ASN A 128 -6.63 -17.58 2.46
C ASN A 128 -6.38 -18.60 1.36
N GLU A 129 -7.10 -19.71 1.37
CA GLU A 129 -7.05 -20.71 0.29
C GLU A 129 -7.46 -20.09 -1.06
N VAL A 130 -8.56 -19.33 -1.10
CA VAL A 130 -9.01 -18.64 -2.32
C VAL A 130 -8.03 -17.53 -2.70
N TYR A 131 -7.63 -16.70 -1.72
CA TYR A 131 -6.69 -15.61 -1.92
C TYR A 131 -5.40 -16.05 -2.60
N SER A 132 -4.83 -17.19 -2.20
CA SER A 132 -3.59 -17.73 -2.74
C SER A 132 -3.64 -18.03 -4.25
N ARG A 133 -4.82 -18.28 -4.81
CA ARG A 133 -5.02 -18.54 -6.25
C ARG A 133 -4.82 -17.29 -7.10
N PHE A 134 -5.02 -16.11 -6.53
CA PHE A 134 -4.88 -14.83 -7.23
C PHE A 134 -3.46 -14.24 -7.13
N PHE A 135 -2.67 -14.64 -6.14
CA PHE A 135 -1.33 -14.10 -5.86
C PHE A 135 -0.27 -15.20 -5.82
N VAL A 136 -0.15 -15.96 -6.91
CA VAL A 136 0.72 -17.14 -6.98
C VAL A 136 2.20 -16.78 -7.04
N THR A 137 2.58 -15.80 -7.91
CA THR A 137 3.98 -15.51 -8.21
C THR A 137 4.58 -14.46 -7.28
N HIS A 138 3.85 -13.40 -7.01
CA HIS A 138 4.29 -12.27 -6.20
C HIS A 138 3.21 -11.91 -5.18
N PRO A 139 3.16 -12.59 -4.02
CA PRO A 139 2.20 -12.24 -2.99
C PRO A 139 2.49 -10.83 -2.45
N PRO A 140 1.47 -9.94 -2.42
CA PRO A 140 1.64 -8.59 -1.91
C PRO A 140 1.81 -8.57 -0.39
N ALA A 141 2.33 -7.46 0.14
CA ALA A 141 2.23 -7.21 1.57
C ALA A 141 0.75 -7.18 1.99
N ARG A 142 0.39 -7.87 3.06
CA ARG A 142 -1.00 -7.99 3.51
C ARG A 142 -1.16 -7.71 5.00
N SER A 143 -2.28 -7.08 5.36
CA SER A 143 -2.83 -7.10 6.71
C SER A 143 -4.18 -7.80 6.67
N THR A 144 -4.49 -8.60 7.68
CA THR A 144 -5.81 -9.22 7.84
C THR A 144 -6.29 -8.97 9.25
N VAL A 145 -7.50 -8.47 9.39
CA VAL A 145 -8.11 -8.11 10.68
C VAL A 145 -9.57 -8.54 10.71
N GLU A 146 -10.05 -8.88 11.88
CA GLU A 146 -11.48 -8.98 12.16
C GLU A 146 -12.03 -7.59 12.49
N VAL A 147 -13.23 -7.32 12.02
CA VAL A 147 -13.93 -6.07 12.28
C VAL A 147 -15.31 -6.35 12.87
N SER A 148 -15.84 -5.40 13.62
CA SER A 148 -17.13 -5.54 14.29
C SER A 148 -18.30 -5.73 13.33
N ARG A 149 -18.24 -5.19 12.12
CA ARG A 149 -19.25 -5.34 11.07
C ARG A 149 -18.72 -4.88 9.72
N LEU A 150 -19.15 -5.53 8.64
CA LEU A 150 -18.90 -5.14 7.26
C LEU A 150 -20.17 -4.62 6.59
N PRO A 151 -20.05 -3.78 5.54
CA PRO A 151 -21.20 -3.29 4.79
C PRO A 151 -22.07 -4.45 4.29
N ARG A 152 -23.39 -4.32 4.40
CA ARG A 152 -24.36 -5.33 3.98
C ARG A 152 -24.20 -6.71 4.62
N ASP A 153 -23.53 -6.76 5.79
CA ASP A 153 -23.29 -7.99 6.54
C ASP A 153 -22.58 -9.09 5.74
N VAL A 154 -21.70 -8.68 4.81
CA VAL A 154 -20.83 -9.62 4.10
C VAL A 154 -19.75 -10.20 5.03
N ARG A 155 -19.12 -11.30 4.63
CA ARG A 155 -18.09 -11.98 5.41
C ARG A 155 -16.69 -11.44 5.19
N VAL A 156 -16.45 -10.76 4.06
CA VAL A 156 -15.12 -10.25 3.69
C VAL A 156 -15.22 -8.99 2.86
N GLU A 157 -14.28 -8.08 3.10
CA GLU A 157 -13.97 -6.92 2.28
C GLU A 157 -12.46 -6.87 2.04
N ILE A 158 -12.03 -6.47 0.85
CA ILE A 158 -10.60 -6.35 0.52
C ILE A 158 -10.38 -5.06 -0.27
N ASP A 159 -9.36 -4.28 0.12
CA ASP A 159 -8.78 -3.21 -0.67
C ASP A 159 -7.41 -3.60 -1.23
N LEU A 160 -6.90 -2.84 -2.20
CA LEU A 160 -5.55 -3.03 -2.70
C LEU A 160 -4.89 -1.75 -3.25
N ILE A 161 -3.57 -1.80 -3.30
CA ILE A 161 -2.71 -0.82 -3.98
C ILE A 161 -1.86 -1.59 -4.99
N ALA A 162 -1.78 -1.09 -6.22
CA ALA A 162 -0.95 -1.65 -7.28
C ALA A 162 -0.10 -0.58 -7.98
N LEU A 163 0.98 -1.01 -8.63
CA LEU A 163 1.77 -0.16 -9.54
C LEU A 163 1.02 0.02 -10.87
N LEU A 164 1.15 1.19 -11.49
CA LEU A 164 0.69 1.48 -12.86
C LEU A 164 1.73 1.08 -13.89
#